data_c169bd6010b71e11c9710823eb1b5faf
#
_entry.id   c169bd6010b71e11c9710823eb1b5faf
#
_cell.length_a   1.000
_cell.length_b   1.000
_cell.length_c   1.000
_cell.angle_alpha   90.00
_cell.angle_beta   90.00
_cell.angle_gamma   90.00
#
_symmetry.space_group_name_H-M   'P 1'
#
loop_
_entity.id
_entity.type
_entity.pdbx_description
1 polymer ?
#
loop_
_entity_poly.entity_id
_entity_poly.type
_entity_poly.pdbx_seq_one_letter_code
_entity_poly.pdbx_strand_id
1 'polypeptide(L)'
;MTETVAAGQLRAIIERIEHVEEEIKELNADKSDIYKEARGAGYNVKAIRKCVAKRKLDDADREEQDAIFDLYWDALTGGSHVHVHEEPAA
;
A
#
# COMPACT_ATOMS: atom_id res chain seq x y z
N MET A 1 30.85 29.90 15.23
CA MET A 1 30.45 29.23 15.13
C MET A 1 29.66 29.18 14.27
N THR A 2 29.81 29.03 13.68
CA THR A 2 29.24 28.94 12.67
C THR A 2 28.22 28.13 12.59
N GLU A 3 28.29 27.18 13.06
CA GLU A 3 27.29 26.38 12.99
C GLU A 3 26.31 26.78 13.88
N THR A 4 26.29 27.90 14.25
CA THR A 4 25.25 28.40 15.11
C THR A 4 23.93 28.34 14.41
N VAL A 5 23.06 27.61 14.96
CA VAL A 5 21.71 27.50 14.46
C VAL A 5 20.82 28.35 15.31
N ALA A 6 19.92 29.08 14.71
CA ALA A 6 18.96 29.87 15.47
C ALA A 6 18.07 28.92 16.24
N ALA A 7 18.30 28.86 17.55
CA ALA A 7 17.62 27.89 18.41
C ALA A 7 16.10 28.02 18.32
N GLY A 8 15.61 29.26 18.25
CA GLY A 8 14.17 29.46 18.15
C GLY A 8 13.59 28.94 16.86
N GLN A 9 14.30 29.16 15.76
CA GLN A 9 13.83 28.67 14.47
C GLN A 9 13.87 27.16 14.40
N LEU A 10 14.93 26.58 14.91
CA LEU A 10 15.05 25.13 14.94
C LEU A 10 13.94 24.50 15.77
N ARG A 11 13.67 25.09 16.95
CA ARG A 11 12.59 24.58 17.79
C ARG A 11 11.25 24.66 17.10
N ALA A 12 10.98 25.78 16.40
CA ALA A 12 9.73 25.94 15.70
C ALA A 12 9.56 24.89 14.61
N ILE A 13 10.64 24.59 13.91
CA ILE A 13 10.59 23.56 12.85
C ILE A 13 10.29 22.20 13.49
N ILE A 14 10.98 21.88 14.57
CA ILE A 14 10.79 20.60 15.22
C ILE A 14 9.36 20.47 15.75
N GLU A 15 8.84 21.53 16.36
CA GLU A 15 7.48 21.46 16.89
C GLU A 15 6.44 21.31 15.78
N ARG A 16 6.67 21.94 14.63
CA ARG A 16 5.77 21.77 13.50
C ARG A 16 5.79 20.33 13.00
N ILE A 17 6.97 19.74 12.94
CA ILE A 17 7.09 18.34 12.54
C ILE A 17 6.35 17.45 13.53
N GLU A 18 6.57 17.68 14.81
CA GLU A 18 5.94 16.87 15.84
C GLU A 18 4.41 16.99 15.81
N HIS A 19 3.93 18.19 15.53
CA HIS A 19 2.49 18.41 15.42
C HIS A 19 1.90 17.59 14.26
N VAL A 20 2.58 17.60 13.12
CA VAL A 20 2.12 16.82 11.97
C VAL A 20 2.21 15.33 12.27
N GLU A 21 3.26 14.91 12.95
CA GLU A 21 3.38 13.50 13.33
C GLU A 21 2.23 13.07 14.25
N GLU A 22 1.81 13.96 15.12
CA GLU A 22 0.68 13.66 15.99
C GLU A 22 -0.61 13.54 15.19
N GLU A 23 -0.78 14.43 14.21
CA GLU A 23 -1.94 14.34 13.32
C GLU A 23 -1.94 13.04 12.52
N ILE A 24 -0.79 12.63 12.05
CA ILE A 24 -0.66 11.36 11.32
C ILE A 24 -1.06 10.20 12.22
N LYS A 25 -0.60 10.23 13.47
CA LYS A 25 -0.94 9.19 14.43
C LYS A 25 -2.44 9.11 14.65
N GLU A 26 -3.10 10.27 14.78
CA GLU A 26 -4.53 10.30 14.97
C GLU A 26 -5.28 9.78 13.74
N LEU A 27 -4.82 10.17 12.55
CA LEU A 27 -5.44 9.69 11.32
C LEU A 27 -5.24 8.20 11.13
N ASN A 28 -4.08 7.68 11.52
CA ASN A 28 -3.85 6.25 11.46
C ASN A 28 -4.75 5.50 12.43
N ALA A 29 -5.03 6.08 13.60
CA ALA A 29 -5.97 5.49 14.55
C ALA A 29 -7.38 5.48 13.96
N ASP A 30 -7.78 6.57 13.32
CA ASP A 30 -9.08 6.64 12.65
C ASP A 30 -9.19 5.57 11.56
N LYS A 31 -8.14 5.41 10.78
CA LYS A 31 -8.12 4.41 9.72
C LYS A 31 -8.24 3.01 10.32
N SER A 32 -7.55 2.76 11.42
CA SER A 32 -7.65 1.47 12.11
C SER A 32 -9.09 1.20 12.57
N ASP A 33 -9.76 2.24 13.06
CA ASP A 33 -11.14 2.10 13.51
C ASP A 33 -12.08 1.76 12.35
N ILE A 34 -11.84 2.35 11.19
CA ILE A 34 -12.63 2.04 10.00
C ILE A 34 -12.47 0.57 9.62
N TYR A 35 -11.25 0.05 9.67
CA TYR A 35 -11.03 -1.37 9.39
C TYR A 35 -11.71 -2.27 10.42
N LYS A 36 -11.72 -1.85 11.69
CA LYS A 36 -12.41 -2.61 12.72
C LYS A 36 -13.91 -2.61 12.46
N GLU A 37 -14.45 -1.49 12.05
CA GLU A 37 -15.85 -1.38 11.69
C GLU A 37 -16.20 -2.30 10.53
N ALA A 38 -15.34 -2.32 9.51
CA ALA A 38 -15.55 -3.19 8.36
C ALA A 38 -15.55 -4.65 8.77
N ARG A 39 -14.62 -5.03 9.65
CA ARG A 39 -14.58 -6.40 10.15
C ARG A 39 -15.86 -6.73 10.91
N GLY A 40 -16.33 -5.82 11.73
CA GLY A 40 -17.57 -6.03 12.48
C GLY A 40 -18.77 -6.18 11.58
N ALA A 41 -18.72 -5.58 10.39
CA ALA A 41 -19.80 -5.70 9.41
C ALA A 41 -19.66 -6.94 8.53
N GLY A 42 -18.63 -7.75 8.75
CA GLY A 42 -18.47 -9.01 8.02
C GLY A 42 -17.56 -8.96 6.83
N TYR A 43 -16.91 -7.82 6.58
CA TYR A 43 -15.99 -7.71 5.45
C TYR A 43 -14.65 -8.34 5.77
N ASN A 44 -13.97 -8.81 4.73
CA ASN A 44 -12.63 -9.34 4.85
C ASN A 44 -11.63 -8.17 4.78
N VAL A 45 -11.00 -7.85 5.92
CA VAL A 45 -10.11 -6.70 6.02
C VAL A 45 -8.89 -6.84 5.11
N LYS A 46 -8.36 -8.05 5.00
CA LYS A 46 -7.20 -8.28 4.14
C LYS A 46 -7.54 -7.97 2.68
N ALA A 47 -8.73 -8.37 2.24
CA ALA A 47 -9.17 -8.09 0.88
C ALA A 47 -9.38 -6.59 0.69
N ILE A 48 -9.93 -5.91 1.69
CA ILE A 48 -10.12 -4.46 1.60
C ILE A 48 -8.77 -3.76 1.46
N ARG A 49 -7.77 -4.15 2.26
CA ARG A 49 -6.45 -3.53 2.16
C ARG A 49 -5.87 -3.70 0.76
N LYS A 50 -6.10 -4.85 0.17
CA LYS A 50 -5.62 -5.12 -1.19
C LYS A 50 -6.32 -4.21 -2.20
N CYS A 51 -7.62 -4.02 -2.04
CA CYS A 51 -8.37 -3.12 -2.90
C CYS A 51 -7.87 -1.69 -2.79
N VAL A 52 -7.61 -1.23 -1.56
CA VAL A 52 -7.11 0.12 -1.34
C VAL A 52 -5.76 0.29 -2.03
N ALA A 53 -4.87 -0.69 -1.91
CA ALA A 53 -3.57 -0.62 -2.54
C ALA A 53 -3.69 -0.55 -4.07
N LYS A 54 -4.56 -1.37 -4.64
CA LYS A 54 -4.73 -1.38 -6.09
C LYS A 54 -5.32 -0.07 -6.60
N ARG A 55 -6.22 0.53 -5.85
CA ARG A 55 -6.83 1.79 -6.28
C ARG A 55 -5.87 2.96 -6.31
N LYS A 56 -4.71 2.82 -5.67
CA LYS A 56 -3.69 3.87 -5.70
C LYS A 56 -2.91 3.87 -6.99
N LEU A 57 -2.99 2.79 -7.75
CA LEU A 57 -2.29 2.68 -9.03
C LEU A 57 -3.16 3.26 -10.12
N ASP A 58 -2.54 3.80 -11.17
CA ASP A 58 -3.33 4.16 -12.33
C ASP A 58 -3.72 2.88 -13.07
N ASP A 59 -4.64 3.01 -14.01
CA ASP A 59 -5.22 1.83 -14.65
C ASP A 59 -4.18 0.98 -15.38
N ALA A 60 -3.22 1.64 -16.05
CA ALA A 60 -2.21 0.90 -16.81
C ALA A 60 -1.30 0.11 -15.88
N ASP A 61 -0.86 0.73 -14.78
CA ASP A 61 -0.01 0.04 -13.82
C ASP A 61 -0.75 -1.11 -13.17
N ARG A 62 -2.03 -0.90 -12.88
CA ARG A 62 -2.84 -1.94 -12.26
C ARG A 62 -2.99 -3.15 -13.17
N GLU A 63 -3.27 -2.89 -14.45
CA GLU A 63 -3.42 -3.97 -15.42
C GLU A 63 -2.11 -4.73 -15.59
N GLU A 64 -1.00 -4.00 -15.63
CA GLU A 64 0.29 -4.64 -15.78
C GLU A 64 0.61 -5.54 -14.61
N GLN A 65 0.37 -5.05 -13.39
CA GLN A 65 0.66 -5.86 -12.20
C GLN A 65 -0.24 -7.09 -12.11
N ASP A 66 -1.50 -6.94 -12.49
CA ASP A 66 -2.42 -8.07 -12.48
C ASP A 66 -2.00 -9.12 -13.49
N ALA A 67 -1.56 -8.69 -14.66
CA ALA A 67 -1.11 -9.63 -15.71
C ALA A 67 0.14 -10.38 -15.27
N ILE A 68 1.09 -9.69 -14.65
CA ILE A 68 2.30 -10.32 -14.17
C ILE A 68 1.98 -11.31 -13.04
N PHE A 69 1.12 -10.90 -12.13
CA PHE A 69 0.72 -11.78 -11.04
C PHE A 69 0.08 -13.05 -11.60
N ASP A 70 -0.84 -12.90 -12.54
CA ASP A 70 -1.52 -14.05 -13.12
C ASP A 70 -0.54 -14.99 -13.79
N LEU A 71 0.43 -14.43 -14.51
CA LEU A 71 1.46 -15.21 -15.16
C LEU A 71 2.25 -16.05 -14.15
N TYR A 72 2.68 -15.41 -13.07
CA TYR A 72 3.45 -16.10 -12.05
C TYR A 72 2.61 -17.14 -11.30
N TRP A 73 1.38 -16.78 -11.01
CA TRP A 73 0.47 -17.68 -10.32
C TRP A 73 0.21 -18.94 -11.14
N ASP A 74 -0.04 -18.73 -12.44
CA ASP A 74 -0.25 -19.86 -13.33
C ASP A 74 0.96 -20.77 -13.38
N ALA A 75 2.14 -20.19 -13.45
CA ALA A 75 3.38 -20.99 -13.47
C ALA A 75 3.53 -21.80 -12.20
N LEU A 76 3.19 -21.21 -11.05
CA LEU A 76 3.33 -21.90 -9.77
C LEU A 76 2.28 -22.99 -9.57
N THR A 77 1.10 -22.80 -10.12
CA THR A 77 -0.01 -23.71 -9.90
C THR A 77 -0.23 -24.69 -11.06
N GLY A 78 0.71 -24.74 -11.98
CA GLY A 78 0.62 -25.69 -13.09
C GLY A 78 0.09 -25.12 -14.39
N GLY A 79 -0.39 -23.89 -14.39
CA GLY A 79 -0.79 -23.22 -15.61
C GLY A 79 -1.79 -23.95 -16.46
N SER A 80 -2.79 -24.52 -15.85
CA SER A 80 -3.69 -25.41 -16.53
C SER A 80 -4.36 -24.79 -17.75
N HIS A 81 -4.52 -23.50 -17.78
CA HIS A 81 -5.20 -22.87 -18.88
C HIS A 81 -4.26 -22.35 -19.91
N VAL A 82 -3.10 -22.62 -19.75
CA VAL A 82 -2.21 -22.12 -20.75
C VAL A 82 -1.95 -23.10 -21.78
N HIS A 83 -1.85 -23.14 -21.88
CA HIS A 83 -1.56 -23.64 -22.56
C HIS A 83 -0.65 -23.72 -23.11
N VAL A 84 -0.44 -23.72 -23.21
CA VAL A 84 0.06 -23.61 -23.58
C VAL A 84 0.86 -23.60 -24.06
N HIS A 85 0.91 -23.64 -24.48
CA HIS A 85 1.52 -23.58 -25.02
C HIS A 85 2.59 -23.63 -25.20
N GLU A 86 2.85 -23.57 -25.11
CA GLU A 86 3.57 -23.52 -25.25
C GLU A 86 4.53 -23.92 -25.21
N GLU A 87 4.79 -24.33 -25.37
CA GLU A 87 5.44 -24.74 -25.36
C GLU A 87 6.35 -24.91 -25.72
N PRO A 88 6.73 -25.01 -25.82
CA PRO A 88 7.50 -25.11 -26.09
C PRO A 88 8.30 -25.36 -26.36
N ALA A 89 8.53 -25.48 -26.63
CA ALA A 89 9.09 -25.69 -26.82
C ALA A 89 9.93 -26.16 -26.95
N ALA A 90 10.17 -26.30 -27.08
CA ALA A 90 10.84 -26.72 -27.15
C ALA A 90 11.38 -27.06 -27.29
#